data_617495d391a8305eb6ff07b235284c1d
#
_entry.id   617495d391a8305eb6ff07b235284c1d
#
_cell.length_a   1.000
_cell.length_b   1.000
_cell.length_c   1.000
_cell.angle_alpha   90.00
_cell.angle_beta   90.00
_cell.angle_gamma   90.00
#
_symmetry.space_group_name_H-M   'P 1'
#
loop_
_entity.id
_entity.type
_entity.pdbx_description
1 polymer ?
#
loop_
_entity_poly.entity_id
_entity_poly.type
_entity_poly.pdbx_seq_one_letter_code
_entity_poly.pdbx_strand_id
1 'polypeptide(L)'
;MNLGYKQHFPFNGQWTNFEHKILAGFPIGVQMNYAKALCANLPESDRIAYITLFMDNMEVDPKLHSIREDIHDRWKPGMKIHHSFGVRTKSYRCFFINECISTQRIDIQYHDWSDFVGQYTYHNKVTDPFILIYIDDVLLHDGNKLELLVHNDGFDSTKDFFRWFNKPFKGKIIHWTDFKY
;
A
#
# COMPACT_ATOMS: atom_id res chain seq x y z
N MET A 1 15.39 2.95 5.72
CA MET A 1 14.34 3.30 6.72
C MET A 1 13.28 2.20 6.76
N ASN A 2 12.67 1.91 7.93
CA ASN A 2 11.65 0.86 8.03
C ASN A 2 10.29 1.35 7.53
N LEU A 3 9.69 0.59 6.60
CA LEU A 3 8.27 0.64 6.26
C LEU A 3 7.56 -0.50 7.01
N GLY A 4 6.84 -0.11 8.07
CA GLY A 4 6.08 -1.07 8.87
C GLY A 4 4.72 -1.39 8.25
N TYR A 5 4.36 -2.67 8.20
CA TYR A 5 3.07 -3.15 7.71
C TYR A 5 2.31 -3.87 8.80
N LYS A 6 0.99 -3.79 8.75
CA LYS A 6 0.11 -4.66 9.53
C LYS A 6 -0.15 -5.95 8.76
N GLN A 7 -0.18 -7.07 9.44
CA GLN A 7 -0.51 -8.36 8.83
C GLN A 7 -2.02 -8.53 8.62
N HIS A 8 -2.84 -7.81 9.40
CA HIS A 8 -4.29 -7.85 9.31
C HIS A 8 -4.86 -6.45 9.21
N PHE A 9 -5.94 -6.30 8.46
CA PHE A 9 -6.73 -5.07 8.44
C PHE A 9 -7.45 -4.88 9.78
N PRO A 10 -7.34 -3.68 10.41
CA PRO A 10 -7.90 -3.45 11.75
C PRO A 10 -9.43 -3.45 11.78
N PHE A 11 -10.08 -3.29 10.63
CA PHE A 11 -11.53 -3.16 10.51
C PHE A 11 -12.27 -4.48 10.25
N ASN A 12 -11.59 -5.54 9.80
CA ASN A 12 -12.22 -6.83 9.51
C ASN A 12 -11.38 -8.06 9.92
N GLY A 13 -10.13 -7.84 10.37
CA GLY A 13 -9.21 -8.91 10.78
C GLY A 13 -8.65 -9.76 9.63
N GLN A 14 -8.99 -9.46 8.37
CA GLN A 14 -8.47 -10.19 7.22
C GLN A 14 -6.97 -9.95 7.03
N TRP A 15 -6.28 -10.94 6.47
CA TRP A 15 -4.88 -10.82 6.11
C TRP A 15 -4.68 -9.76 5.02
N THR A 16 -3.64 -8.93 5.18
CA THR A 16 -3.29 -7.90 4.17
C THR A 16 -2.56 -8.47 2.97
N ASN A 17 -1.89 -9.61 3.14
CA ASN A 17 -0.99 -10.23 2.16
C ASN A 17 0.09 -9.28 1.60
N PHE A 18 0.42 -8.20 2.32
CA PHE A 18 1.34 -7.17 1.80
C PHE A 18 2.73 -7.72 1.45
N GLU A 19 3.21 -8.76 2.13
CA GLU A 19 4.47 -9.42 1.80
C GLU A 19 4.43 -10.01 0.39
N HIS A 20 3.40 -10.80 0.07
CA HIS A 20 3.22 -11.38 -1.26
C HIS A 20 2.93 -10.30 -2.31
N LYS A 21 2.04 -9.36 -2.02
CA LYS A 21 1.71 -8.25 -2.93
C LYS A 21 2.92 -7.38 -3.28
N ILE A 22 3.82 -7.11 -2.33
CA ILE A 22 5.06 -6.38 -2.58
C ILE A 22 5.98 -7.20 -3.48
N LEU A 23 6.19 -8.48 -3.16
CA LEU A 23 7.06 -9.36 -3.95
C LEU A 23 6.51 -9.60 -5.36
N ALA A 24 5.19 -9.69 -5.53
CA ALA A 24 4.54 -9.83 -6.84
C ALA A 24 4.88 -8.67 -7.80
N GLY A 25 5.22 -7.49 -7.29
CA GLY A 25 5.69 -6.34 -8.08
C GLY A 25 7.13 -6.47 -8.61
N PHE A 26 7.86 -7.55 -8.29
CA PHE A 26 9.23 -7.76 -8.71
C PHE A 26 9.36 -8.93 -9.71
N PRO A 27 10.46 -8.97 -10.52
CA PRO A 27 10.70 -10.08 -11.45
C PRO A 27 10.69 -11.44 -10.75
N ILE A 28 10.24 -12.49 -11.47
CA ILE A 28 10.10 -13.85 -10.95
C ILE A 28 11.40 -14.39 -10.31
N GLY A 29 12.57 -13.99 -10.83
CA GLY A 29 13.85 -14.37 -10.25
C GLY A 29 14.06 -13.84 -8.83
N VAL A 30 13.54 -12.64 -8.51
CA VAL A 30 13.57 -12.06 -7.15
C VAL A 30 12.66 -12.85 -6.23
N GLN A 31 11.43 -13.15 -6.69
CA GLN A 31 10.45 -13.95 -5.96
C GLN A 31 11.00 -15.34 -5.63
N MET A 32 11.57 -16.02 -6.61
CA MET A 32 12.21 -17.34 -6.46
C MET A 32 13.37 -17.33 -5.48
N ASN A 33 14.24 -16.31 -5.54
CA ASN A 33 15.35 -16.19 -4.60
C ASN A 33 14.87 -15.96 -3.16
N TYR A 34 13.81 -15.18 -3.02
CA TYR A 34 13.16 -14.97 -1.72
C TYR A 34 12.56 -16.27 -1.15
N ALA A 35 11.79 -17.02 -1.96
CA ALA A 35 11.24 -18.31 -1.57
C ALA A 35 12.32 -19.31 -1.15
N LYS A 36 13.42 -19.42 -1.94
CA LYS A 36 14.57 -20.27 -1.61
C LYS A 36 15.21 -19.88 -0.29
N ALA A 37 15.36 -18.60 0.01
CA ALA A 37 15.91 -18.12 1.27
C ALA A 37 15.05 -18.49 2.46
N LEU A 38 13.72 -18.41 2.33
CA LEU A 38 12.78 -18.79 3.38
C LEU A 38 12.84 -20.29 3.74
N CYS A 39 13.03 -21.14 2.75
CA CYS A 39 13.05 -22.60 2.94
C CYS A 39 14.47 -23.20 3.02
N ALA A 40 15.52 -22.38 3.15
CA ALA A 40 16.92 -22.83 3.09
C ALA A 40 17.26 -23.93 4.12
N ASN A 41 16.60 -23.92 5.28
CA ASN A 41 16.81 -24.88 6.36
C ASN A 41 15.93 -26.14 6.28
N LEU A 42 15.06 -26.23 5.26
CA LEU A 42 14.20 -27.41 5.07
C LEU A 42 14.96 -28.53 4.30
N PRO A 43 14.56 -29.81 4.46
CA PRO A 43 14.99 -30.88 3.56
C PRO A 43 14.72 -30.56 2.09
N GLU A 44 15.51 -31.09 1.18
CA GLU A 44 15.40 -30.77 -0.26
C GLU A 44 14.02 -31.10 -0.84
N SER A 45 13.42 -32.23 -0.45
CA SER A 45 12.05 -32.60 -0.83
C SER A 45 11.01 -31.54 -0.46
N ASP A 46 11.16 -30.96 0.73
CA ASP A 46 10.21 -30.01 1.28
C ASP A 46 10.40 -28.62 0.70
N ARG A 47 11.64 -28.28 0.27
CA ARG A 47 11.95 -27.02 -0.40
C ARG A 47 11.19 -26.87 -1.71
N ILE A 48 11.12 -27.93 -2.53
CA ILE A 48 10.40 -27.91 -3.81
C ILE A 48 8.92 -27.63 -3.56
N ALA A 49 8.30 -28.39 -2.63
CA ALA A 49 6.91 -28.20 -2.27
C ALA A 49 6.64 -26.79 -1.71
N TYR A 50 7.53 -26.27 -0.84
CA TYR A 50 7.42 -24.93 -0.30
C TYR A 50 7.49 -23.85 -1.39
N ILE A 51 8.48 -23.94 -2.30
CA ILE A 51 8.66 -22.97 -3.38
C ILE A 51 7.45 -22.98 -4.29
N THR A 52 6.93 -24.16 -4.68
CA THR A 52 5.74 -24.28 -5.51
C THR A 52 4.55 -23.60 -4.84
N LEU A 53 4.26 -23.94 -3.59
CA LEU A 53 3.15 -23.33 -2.84
C LEU A 53 3.33 -21.83 -2.68
N PHE A 54 4.56 -21.37 -2.44
CA PHE A 54 4.86 -19.94 -2.34
C PHE A 54 4.58 -19.23 -3.66
N MET A 55 5.03 -19.80 -4.79
CA MET A 55 4.83 -19.23 -6.13
C MET A 55 3.34 -19.22 -6.54
N ASP A 56 2.59 -20.26 -6.20
CA ASP A 56 1.14 -20.32 -6.44
C ASP A 56 0.40 -19.18 -5.70
N ASN A 57 0.86 -18.80 -4.51
CA ASN A 57 0.30 -17.67 -3.75
C ASN A 57 0.79 -16.29 -4.23
N MET A 58 1.64 -16.23 -5.26
CA MET A 58 2.10 -14.97 -5.87
C MET A 58 1.18 -14.46 -6.98
N GLU A 59 0.11 -15.18 -7.33
CA GLU A 59 -0.96 -14.72 -8.22
C GLU A 59 -1.87 -13.72 -7.49
N VAL A 60 -1.31 -12.59 -7.12
CA VAL A 60 -2.00 -11.49 -6.42
C VAL A 60 -1.67 -10.17 -7.09
N ASP A 61 -2.58 -9.20 -7.01
CA ASP A 61 -2.33 -7.86 -7.51
C ASP A 61 -1.13 -7.23 -6.78
N PRO A 62 -0.15 -6.69 -7.52
CA PRO A 62 1.07 -6.18 -6.91
C PRO A 62 0.83 -4.88 -6.14
N LYS A 63 1.48 -4.77 -4.97
CA LYS A 63 1.61 -3.51 -4.25
C LYS A 63 2.87 -2.80 -4.71
N LEU A 64 2.73 -1.62 -5.37
CA LEU A 64 3.81 -0.91 -6.04
C LEU A 64 4.33 0.31 -5.27
N HIS A 65 3.62 0.75 -4.25
CA HIS A 65 4.00 1.87 -3.39
C HIS A 65 3.38 1.72 -1.99
N SER A 66 3.69 2.65 -1.11
CA SER A 66 3.01 2.75 0.18
C SER A 66 2.76 4.20 0.57
N ILE A 67 1.53 4.47 0.99
CA ILE A 67 1.12 5.78 1.51
C ILE A 67 1.46 5.83 3.00
N ARG A 68 2.21 6.87 3.42
CA ARG A 68 2.65 7.06 4.80
C ARG A 68 2.61 8.52 5.21
N GLU A 69 2.27 8.74 6.47
CA GLU A 69 2.51 10.02 7.11
C GLU A 69 4.04 10.29 7.16
N ASP A 70 4.45 11.46 6.72
CA ASP A 70 5.85 11.89 6.71
C ASP A 70 5.99 13.38 7.01
N ILE A 71 5.54 13.79 8.20
CA ILE A 71 5.52 15.19 8.67
C ILE A 71 6.89 15.83 8.59
N HIS A 72 7.96 15.05 8.77
CA HIS A 72 9.33 15.55 8.78
C HIS A 72 10.04 15.41 7.43
N ASP A 73 9.30 15.08 6.36
CA ASP A 73 9.85 14.94 5.01
C ASP A 73 11.10 14.05 4.93
N ARG A 74 11.06 12.89 5.65
CA ARG A 74 12.22 12.00 5.80
C ARG A 74 12.43 11.07 4.61
N TRP A 75 11.34 10.69 3.91
CA TRP A 75 11.45 9.81 2.76
C TRP A 75 11.94 10.56 1.53
N LYS A 76 13.04 10.07 0.94
CA LYS A 76 13.69 10.64 -0.24
C LYS A 76 14.05 9.54 -1.23
N PRO A 77 14.09 9.84 -2.54
CA PRO A 77 14.68 8.94 -3.53
C PRO A 77 16.10 8.50 -3.15
N GLY A 78 16.47 7.27 -3.48
CA GLY A 78 17.75 6.66 -3.13
C GLY A 78 17.81 6.02 -1.74
N MET A 79 16.79 6.21 -0.90
CA MET A 79 16.78 5.63 0.45
C MET A 79 16.41 4.15 0.41
N LYS A 80 17.15 3.32 1.16
CA LYS A 80 16.78 1.91 1.35
C LYS A 80 15.49 1.80 2.16
N ILE A 81 14.54 1.04 1.61
CA ILE A 81 13.28 0.67 2.24
C ILE A 81 13.45 -0.72 2.85
N HIS A 82 13.27 -0.83 4.16
CA HIS A 82 13.19 -2.10 4.87
C HIS A 82 11.71 -2.43 5.08
N HIS A 83 11.16 -3.28 4.25
CA HIS A 83 9.78 -3.76 4.38
C HIS A 83 9.68 -4.71 5.56
N SER A 84 8.87 -4.35 6.57
CA SER A 84 8.94 -5.03 7.87
C SER A 84 7.57 -5.18 8.50
N PHE A 85 7.41 -6.27 9.27
CA PHE A 85 6.33 -6.44 10.24
C PHE A 85 6.83 -6.18 11.66
N GLY A 86 5.92 -5.85 12.56
CA GLY A 86 6.19 -5.72 13.98
C GLY A 86 7.24 -4.67 14.34
N VAL A 87 7.34 -3.58 13.59
CA VAL A 87 8.30 -2.49 13.85
C VAL A 87 8.13 -1.99 15.29
N ARG A 88 9.25 -1.90 16.05
CA ARG A 88 9.32 -1.57 17.48
C ARG A 88 8.69 -2.60 18.42
N THR A 89 8.53 -3.83 17.99
CA THR A 89 8.08 -4.94 18.84
C THR A 89 9.11 -6.07 18.87
N LYS A 90 8.92 -7.04 19.77
CA LYS A 90 9.74 -8.26 19.82
C LYS A 90 9.54 -9.16 18.56
N SER A 91 8.45 -8.96 17.83
CA SER A 91 8.12 -9.70 16.60
C SER A 91 8.60 -8.98 15.32
N TYR A 92 9.59 -8.09 15.45
CA TYR A 92 10.17 -7.40 14.30
C TYR A 92 10.76 -8.40 13.30
N ARG A 93 10.32 -8.30 12.04
CA ARG A 93 10.87 -9.05 10.90
C ARG A 93 10.94 -8.17 9.68
N CYS A 94 12.17 -7.89 9.19
CA CYS A 94 12.36 -7.32 7.86
C CYS A 94 12.30 -8.46 6.85
N PHE A 95 11.34 -8.43 5.93
CA PHE A 95 11.15 -9.50 4.96
C PHE A 95 11.72 -9.15 3.58
N PHE A 96 11.83 -7.86 3.23
CA PHE A 96 12.38 -7.47 1.95
C PHE A 96 13.07 -6.10 2.05
N ILE A 97 14.09 -5.88 1.21
CA ILE A 97 14.80 -4.60 1.13
C ILE A 97 14.91 -4.19 -0.32
N ASN A 98 14.49 -2.97 -0.63
CA ASN A 98 14.67 -2.32 -1.93
C ASN A 98 14.97 -0.83 -1.75
N GLU A 99 14.78 -0.04 -2.80
CA GLU A 99 15.08 1.39 -2.80
C GLU A 99 13.82 2.22 -3.09
N CYS A 100 13.72 3.38 -2.47
CA CYS A 100 12.74 4.41 -2.80
C CYS A 100 13.17 5.07 -4.12
N ILE A 101 12.42 4.84 -5.18
CA ILE A 101 12.70 5.41 -6.51
C ILE A 101 12.20 6.87 -6.57
N SER A 102 11.02 7.13 -6.02
CA SER A 102 10.44 8.46 -5.99
C SER A 102 9.45 8.62 -4.84
N THR A 103 9.07 9.87 -4.58
CA THR A 103 7.98 10.19 -3.65
C THR A 103 7.05 11.21 -4.30
N GLN A 104 5.75 11.12 -4.00
CA GLN A 104 4.73 12.14 -4.33
C GLN A 104 3.99 12.53 -3.06
N ARG A 105 3.56 13.79 -2.95
CA ARG A 105 2.69 14.22 -1.85
C ARG A 105 1.28 13.69 -2.08
N ILE A 106 0.58 13.35 -1.00
CA ILE A 106 -0.83 12.98 -1.04
C ILE A 106 -1.58 13.73 0.05
N ASP A 107 -2.74 14.29 -0.30
CA ASP A 107 -3.69 14.92 0.61
C ASP A 107 -5.07 14.33 0.36
N ILE A 108 -5.62 13.64 1.38
CA ILE A 108 -6.97 13.08 1.36
C ILE A 108 -7.83 13.96 2.26
N GLN A 109 -8.80 14.64 1.68
CA GLN A 109 -9.67 15.60 2.33
C GLN A 109 -11.10 15.06 2.41
N TYR A 110 -11.70 15.19 3.58
CA TYR A 110 -13.08 14.84 3.85
C TYR A 110 -13.89 16.12 4.02
N HIS A 111 -14.92 16.30 3.22
CA HIS A 111 -15.79 17.46 3.24
C HIS A 111 -17.23 17.05 3.49
N ASP A 112 -17.94 17.81 4.29
CA ASP A 112 -19.39 17.68 4.39
C ASP A 112 -20.05 18.32 3.18
N TRP A 113 -21.12 17.71 2.67
CA TRP A 113 -21.91 18.31 1.58
C TRP A 113 -22.42 19.70 1.90
N SER A 114 -22.58 20.05 3.18
CA SER A 114 -22.94 21.40 3.65
C SER A 114 -21.93 22.46 3.23
N ASP A 115 -20.67 22.11 3.03
CA ASP A 115 -19.62 23.05 2.59
C ASP A 115 -19.82 23.48 1.12
N PHE A 116 -20.61 22.75 0.32
CA PHE A 116 -20.87 22.98 -1.09
C PHE A 116 -22.31 23.47 -1.38
N VAL A 117 -23.23 23.50 -0.43
CA VAL A 117 -24.68 23.79 -0.60
C VAL A 117 -24.95 25.27 -0.89
N GLY A 118 -23.95 26.10 -1.18
CA GLY A 118 -24.16 27.46 -1.71
C GLY A 118 -24.55 27.56 -3.19
N GLN A 119 -24.46 26.49 -4.00
CA GLN A 119 -24.65 26.58 -5.46
C GLN A 119 -25.64 25.57 -6.09
N TYR A 120 -26.05 24.47 -5.45
CA TYR A 120 -26.99 23.51 -6.06
C TYR A 120 -27.97 22.94 -5.04
N THR A 121 -29.22 23.41 -5.08
CA THR A 121 -30.36 22.81 -4.41
C THR A 121 -30.81 21.55 -5.16
N TYR A 122 -30.40 20.37 -4.74
CA TYR A 122 -31.10 19.11 -5.02
C TYR A 122 -31.31 18.34 -3.72
N HIS A 123 -32.57 18.09 -3.40
CA HIS A 123 -33.03 17.35 -2.24
C HIS A 123 -32.69 15.86 -2.37
N ASN A 124 -31.55 15.43 -1.86
CA ASN A 124 -31.38 14.09 -1.32
C ASN A 124 -30.35 14.19 -0.19
N LYS A 125 -30.71 13.67 0.98
CA LYS A 125 -29.80 13.55 2.12
C LYS A 125 -28.66 12.59 1.74
N VAL A 126 -27.60 13.10 1.15
CA VAL A 126 -26.35 12.36 1.02
C VAL A 126 -25.65 12.46 2.36
N THR A 127 -25.62 11.35 3.10
CA THR A 127 -25.05 11.26 4.44
C THR A 127 -23.56 10.91 4.43
N ASP A 128 -23.01 10.59 3.25
CA ASP A 128 -21.61 10.22 3.11
C ASP A 128 -20.74 11.45 2.82
N PRO A 129 -19.56 11.56 3.46
CA PRO A 129 -18.66 12.66 3.21
C PRO A 129 -18.16 12.63 1.77
N PHE A 130 -18.01 13.81 1.17
CA PHE A 130 -17.38 13.97 -0.11
C PHE A 130 -15.84 13.93 0.06
N ILE A 131 -15.16 13.03 -0.67
CA ILE A 131 -13.73 12.80 -0.50
C ILE A 131 -12.98 13.33 -1.71
N LEU A 132 -12.00 14.19 -1.48
CA LEU A 132 -11.07 14.69 -2.49
C LEU A 132 -9.67 14.14 -2.20
N ILE A 133 -9.00 13.69 -3.25
CA ILE A 133 -7.60 13.25 -3.18
C ILE A 133 -6.76 14.12 -4.10
N TYR A 134 -5.71 14.72 -3.54
CA TYR A 134 -4.72 15.47 -4.29
C TYR A 134 -3.39 14.73 -4.28
N ILE A 135 -2.73 14.66 -5.43
CA ILE A 135 -1.36 14.15 -5.58
C ILE A 135 -0.50 15.25 -6.18
N ASP A 136 0.55 15.67 -5.47
CA ASP A 136 1.40 16.80 -5.79
C ASP A 136 0.59 18.08 -6.11
N ASP A 137 -0.44 18.34 -5.28
CA ASP A 137 -1.39 19.45 -5.37
C ASP A 137 -2.35 19.40 -6.59
N VAL A 138 -2.36 18.30 -7.36
CA VAL A 138 -3.28 18.06 -8.47
C VAL A 138 -4.41 17.14 -8.00
N LEU A 139 -5.66 17.58 -8.23
CA LEU A 139 -6.84 16.80 -7.88
C LEU A 139 -6.94 15.54 -8.75
N LEU A 140 -7.14 14.41 -8.12
CA LEU A 140 -7.35 13.11 -8.77
C LEU A 140 -8.81 13.02 -9.23
N HIS A 141 -9.11 13.44 -10.47
CA HIS A 141 -10.47 13.45 -11.01
C HIS A 141 -10.93 12.12 -11.61
N ASP A 142 -9.98 11.26 -11.99
CA ASP A 142 -10.24 10.04 -12.75
C ASP A 142 -10.47 8.85 -11.82
N GLY A 143 -11.65 8.24 -11.89
CA GLY A 143 -12.00 7.05 -11.13
C GLY A 143 -11.05 5.88 -11.38
N ASN A 144 -10.58 5.69 -12.62
CA ASN A 144 -9.60 4.64 -12.95
C ASN A 144 -8.26 4.90 -12.25
N LYS A 145 -7.85 6.17 -12.14
CA LYS A 145 -6.63 6.53 -11.39
C LYS A 145 -6.81 6.31 -9.88
N LEU A 146 -8.01 6.53 -9.36
CA LEU A 146 -8.31 6.22 -7.96
C LEU A 146 -8.23 4.71 -7.70
N GLU A 147 -8.84 3.89 -8.55
CA GLU A 147 -8.73 2.43 -8.45
C GLU A 147 -7.26 1.97 -8.53
N LEU A 148 -6.50 2.53 -9.46
CA LEU A 148 -5.08 2.24 -9.60
C LEU A 148 -4.27 2.64 -8.34
N LEU A 149 -4.57 3.79 -7.73
CA LEU A 149 -3.97 4.23 -6.47
C LEU A 149 -4.26 3.22 -5.34
N VAL A 150 -5.50 2.77 -5.25
CA VAL A 150 -5.99 1.83 -4.25
C VAL A 150 -5.29 0.48 -4.39
N HIS A 151 -5.29 -0.10 -5.60
CA HIS A 151 -4.66 -1.39 -5.88
C HIS A 151 -3.14 -1.33 -5.69
N ASN A 152 -2.49 -0.30 -6.19
CA ASN A 152 -1.05 -0.12 -6.04
C ASN A 152 -0.62 0.09 -4.58
N ASP A 153 -1.50 0.59 -3.69
CA ASP A 153 -1.24 0.60 -2.24
C ASP A 153 -1.62 -0.73 -1.55
N GLY A 154 -2.09 -1.72 -2.33
CA GLY A 154 -2.33 -3.09 -1.90
C GLY A 154 -3.73 -3.35 -1.32
N PHE A 155 -4.70 -2.45 -1.54
CA PHE A 155 -6.09 -2.68 -1.17
C PHE A 155 -6.87 -3.32 -2.32
N ASP A 156 -7.77 -4.23 -2.00
CA ASP A 156 -8.59 -4.94 -2.99
C ASP A 156 -9.83 -4.11 -3.40
N SER A 157 -10.16 -3.06 -2.64
CA SER A 157 -11.28 -2.19 -2.96
C SER A 157 -11.10 -0.77 -2.45
N THR A 158 -11.73 0.19 -3.14
CA THR A 158 -11.84 1.60 -2.72
C THR A 158 -12.50 1.72 -1.34
N LYS A 159 -13.46 0.84 -1.03
CA LYS A 159 -14.12 0.80 0.27
C LYS A 159 -13.15 0.49 1.42
N ASP A 160 -12.25 -0.48 1.23
CA ASP A 160 -11.27 -0.86 2.26
C ASP A 160 -10.16 0.17 2.39
N PHE A 161 -9.79 0.81 1.29
CA PHE A 161 -8.88 1.96 1.28
C PHE A 161 -9.44 3.10 2.16
N PHE A 162 -10.69 3.51 1.98
CA PHE A 162 -11.30 4.58 2.79
C PHE A 162 -11.67 4.13 4.21
N ARG A 163 -11.78 2.85 4.49
CA ARG A 163 -11.83 2.34 5.87
C ARG A 163 -10.50 2.45 6.59
N TRP A 164 -9.40 2.36 5.84
CA TRP A 164 -8.06 2.56 6.39
C TRP A 164 -7.75 4.05 6.55
N PHE A 165 -7.97 4.84 5.51
CA PHE A 165 -7.83 6.30 5.53
C PHE A 165 -9.17 6.96 5.84
N ASN A 166 -9.75 6.69 7.00
CA ASN A 166 -11.11 7.08 7.38
C ASN A 166 -11.24 8.50 7.98
N LYS A 167 -10.23 9.33 7.80
CA LYS A 167 -10.15 10.73 8.25
C LYS A 167 -9.20 11.51 7.35
N PRO A 168 -9.22 12.86 7.39
CA PRO A 168 -8.26 13.66 6.66
C PRO A 168 -6.83 13.21 6.90
N PHE A 169 -6.07 13.08 5.80
CA PHE A 169 -4.72 12.54 5.84
C PHE A 169 -3.80 13.30 4.91
N LYS A 170 -2.62 13.70 5.42
CA LYS A 170 -1.53 14.26 4.63
C LYS A 170 -0.28 13.41 4.78
N GLY A 171 0.36 13.11 3.66
CA GLY A 171 1.52 12.25 3.69
C GLY A 171 2.24 12.16 2.35
N LYS A 172 2.93 11.04 2.18
CA LYS A 172 3.65 10.71 0.95
C LYS A 172 3.26 9.35 0.42
N ILE A 173 3.23 9.25 -0.90
CA ILE A 173 3.31 8.00 -1.64
C ILE A 173 4.81 7.71 -1.81
N ILE A 174 5.27 6.58 -1.30
CA ILE A 174 6.66 6.13 -1.36
C ILE A 174 6.72 5.06 -2.44
N HIS A 175 7.28 5.40 -3.60
CA HIS A 175 7.37 4.51 -4.75
C HIS A 175 8.68 3.73 -4.73
N TRP A 176 8.59 2.45 -5.07
CA TRP A 176 9.75 1.59 -5.34
C TRP A 176 9.75 1.02 -6.75
N THR A 177 8.95 1.62 -7.62
CA THR A 177 8.90 1.43 -9.07
C THR A 177 8.96 2.78 -9.75
N ASP A 178 9.13 2.82 -11.08
CA ASP A 178 9.15 4.05 -11.87
C ASP A 178 7.76 4.69 -12.06
N PHE A 179 6.70 4.01 -11.60
CA PHE A 179 5.32 4.49 -11.71
C PHE A 179 5.09 5.75 -10.87
N LYS A 180 4.33 6.70 -11.46
CA LYS A 180 3.84 7.94 -10.79
C LYS A 180 2.41 8.25 -11.24
N TYR A 181 1.69 9.01 -10.42
CA TYR A 181 0.34 9.51 -10.71
C TYR A 181 0.37 10.88 -11.38
#